data_60a7dad7e117e61ca424153457791ecf
#
_entry.id   60a7dad7e117e61ca424153457791ecf
#
_cell.length_a   1.000
_cell.length_b   1.000
_cell.length_c   1.000
_cell.angle_alpha   90.00
_cell.angle_beta   90.00
_cell.angle_gamma   90.00
#
_symmetry.space_group_name_H-M   'P 1'
#
loop_
_entity.id
_entity.type
_entity.pdbx_description
1 polymer ?
#
loop_
_entity_poly.entity_id
_entity_poly.type
_entity_poly.pdbx_seq_one_letter_code
_entity_poly.pdbx_strand_id
1 'polypeptide(L)'
;LNISKITIIGHSQGCLEALEYYSKYPKRVKNLVFVAGSYRMPVNQDLIDLAEDGDNQAVKLMMKWSYENSKKFIGGNPVQKIINSSRDIREILAIDLIACNNYKNGSEALKSIKCPTLFIFGELDKMVNLEKGKKFAELITNSKTHIIKECGHMIMFEKAFEMREKISEFLKK
;
A
#
# COMPACT_ATOMS: atom_id res chain seq x y z
N LEU A 1 18.89 7.32 -17.46
CA LEU A 1 18.49 5.93 -17.77
C LEU A 1 17.47 5.98 -18.93
N ASN A 2 17.81 5.37 -20.07
CA ASN A 2 16.89 5.26 -21.22
C ASN A 2 15.88 4.12 -21.01
N ILE A 3 15.00 4.27 -20.00
CA ILE A 3 13.95 3.30 -19.69
C ILE A 3 12.65 3.76 -20.36
N SER A 4 12.16 3.00 -21.32
CA SER A 4 10.93 3.33 -22.06
C SER A 4 9.66 2.98 -21.27
N LYS A 5 9.66 1.86 -20.57
CA LYS A 5 8.53 1.38 -19.76
C LYS A 5 9.00 0.79 -18.43
N ILE A 6 8.20 1.00 -17.39
CA ILE A 6 8.46 0.53 -16.03
C ILE A 6 7.32 -0.36 -15.53
N THR A 7 7.62 -1.22 -14.57
CA THR A 7 6.63 -1.81 -13.66
C THR A 7 6.59 -0.96 -12.40
N ILE A 8 5.41 -0.57 -11.97
CA ILE A 8 5.22 0.17 -10.70
C ILE A 8 4.67 -0.79 -9.67
N ILE A 9 5.30 -0.83 -8.50
CA ILE A 9 4.83 -1.56 -7.34
C ILE A 9 4.51 -0.54 -6.27
N GLY A 10 3.24 -0.38 -5.93
CA GLY A 10 2.77 0.50 -4.86
C GLY A 10 2.31 -0.30 -3.65
N HIS A 11 2.74 0.11 -2.45
CA HIS A 11 2.22 -0.41 -1.19
C HIS A 11 1.43 0.67 -0.47
N SER A 12 0.26 0.34 0.06
CA SER A 12 -0.57 1.26 0.82
C SER A 12 -0.82 2.57 0.04
N GLN A 13 -0.44 3.73 0.58
CA GLN A 13 -0.49 5.03 -0.10
C GLN A 13 0.16 5.00 -1.48
N GLY A 14 1.28 4.30 -1.65
CA GLY A 14 1.94 4.14 -2.95
C GLY A 14 1.04 3.56 -4.04
N CYS A 15 -0.09 2.92 -3.68
CA CYS A 15 -1.11 2.50 -4.65
C CYS A 15 -1.83 3.71 -5.26
N LEU A 16 -2.10 4.76 -4.48
CA LEU A 16 -2.72 6.01 -4.97
C LEU A 16 -1.76 6.75 -5.91
N GLU A 17 -0.47 6.78 -5.55
CA GLU A 17 0.59 7.37 -6.38
C GLU A 17 0.75 6.62 -7.71
N ALA A 18 0.73 5.28 -7.65
CA ALA A 18 0.80 4.43 -8.85
C ALA A 18 -0.40 4.64 -9.77
N LEU A 19 -1.62 4.80 -9.21
CA LEU A 19 -2.84 5.13 -9.94
C LEU A 19 -2.71 6.49 -10.63
N GLU A 20 -2.30 7.51 -9.89
CA GLU A 20 -2.16 8.86 -10.40
C GLU A 20 -1.06 8.94 -11.49
N TYR A 21 0.07 8.27 -11.28
CA TYR A 21 1.12 8.18 -12.28
C TYR A 21 0.62 7.50 -13.57
N TYR A 22 -0.08 6.36 -13.42
CA TYR A 22 -0.61 5.64 -14.58
C TYR A 22 -1.61 6.49 -15.37
N SER A 23 -2.52 7.19 -14.68
CA SER A 23 -3.52 8.03 -15.34
C SER A 23 -2.89 9.11 -16.23
N LYS A 24 -1.75 9.66 -15.79
CA LYS A 24 -1.01 10.69 -16.52
C LYS A 24 -0.07 10.13 -17.60
N TYR A 25 0.55 8.98 -17.33
CA TYR A 25 1.60 8.43 -18.18
C TYR A 25 1.37 6.95 -18.55
N PRO A 26 0.21 6.55 -19.10
CA PRO A 26 -0.14 5.14 -19.31
C PRO A 26 0.83 4.42 -20.26
N LYS A 27 1.40 5.13 -21.23
CA LYS A 27 2.38 4.55 -22.19
C LYS A 27 3.73 4.21 -21.55
N ARG A 28 4.02 4.77 -20.37
CA ARG A 28 5.26 4.54 -19.62
C ARG A 28 5.18 3.33 -18.69
N VAL A 29 4.00 2.78 -18.46
CA VAL A 29 3.80 1.68 -17.51
C VAL A 29 3.54 0.38 -18.26
N LYS A 30 4.37 -0.63 -17.95
CA LYS A 30 4.24 -1.98 -18.48
C LYS A 30 3.27 -2.81 -17.64
N ASN A 31 3.44 -2.78 -16.32
CA ASN A 31 2.62 -3.52 -15.36
C ASN A 31 2.40 -2.68 -14.10
N LEU A 32 1.29 -2.95 -13.39
CA LEU A 32 1.00 -2.43 -12.05
C LEU A 32 0.96 -3.57 -11.04
N VAL A 33 1.51 -3.33 -9.85
CA VAL A 33 1.37 -4.21 -8.70
C VAL A 33 0.89 -3.37 -7.52
N PHE A 34 -0.30 -3.66 -7.03
CA PHE A 34 -0.90 -3.01 -5.86
C PHE A 34 -0.82 -3.94 -4.65
N VAL A 35 -0.13 -3.51 -3.61
CA VAL A 35 0.09 -4.27 -2.38
C VAL A 35 -0.62 -3.56 -1.23
N ALA A 36 -1.54 -4.25 -0.57
CA ALA A 36 -2.28 -3.74 0.59
C ALA A 36 -2.86 -2.33 0.36
N GLY A 37 -3.50 -2.11 -0.77
CA GLY A 37 -3.98 -0.80 -1.17
C GLY A 37 -5.42 -0.75 -1.63
N SER A 38 -5.91 0.46 -1.87
CA SER A 38 -7.22 0.75 -2.43
C SER A 38 -7.14 2.00 -3.32
N TYR A 39 -8.17 2.23 -4.14
CA TYR A 39 -8.26 3.45 -4.95
C TYR A 39 -8.78 4.67 -4.17
N ARG A 40 -9.18 4.47 -2.92
CA ARG A 40 -9.55 5.50 -1.93
C ARG A 40 -9.10 5.04 -0.56
N MET A 41 -8.44 5.91 0.15
CA MET A 41 -7.92 5.65 1.50
C MET A 41 -8.33 6.78 2.44
N PRO A 42 -9.62 6.83 2.87
CA PRO A 42 -10.05 7.80 3.85
C PRO A 42 -9.32 7.55 5.18
N VAL A 43 -8.82 8.60 5.76
CA VAL A 43 -8.10 8.59 7.04
C VAL A 43 -9.00 9.18 8.12
N ASN A 44 -9.01 8.58 9.31
CA ASN A 44 -9.71 9.13 10.47
C ASN A 44 -9.08 10.47 10.86
N GLN A 45 -9.90 11.49 11.11
CA GLN A 45 -9.44 12.81 11.51
C GLN A 45 -8.60 12.77 12.79
N ASP A 46 -8.99 11.98 13.79
CA ASP A 46 -8.22 11.82 15.03
C ASP A 46 -6.77 11.36 14.78
N LEU A 47 -6.55 10.52 13.75
CA LEU A 47 -5.20 10.09 13.38
C LEU A 47 -4.41 11.21 12.71
N ILE A 48 -5.08 12.05 11.91
CA ILE A 48 -4.46 13.22 11.29
C ILE A 48 -4.07 14.21 12.38
N ASP A 49 -4.96 14.51 13.31
CA ASP A 49 -4.73 15.46 14.41
C ASP A 49 -3.54 15.00 15.28
N LEU A 50 -3.50 13.71 15.63
CA LEU A 50 -2.35 13.13 16.36
C LEU A 50 -1.03 13.23 15.58
N ALA A 51 -1.09 13.15 14.26
CA ALA A 51 0.11 13.30 13.42
C ALA A 51 0.55 14.75 13.32
N GLU A 52 -0.39 15.70 13.26
CA GLU A 52 -0.12 17.15 13.24
C GLU A 52 0.50 17.63 14.57
N ASP A 53 0.05 17.08 15.70
CA ASP A 53 0.62 17.34 17.03
C ASP A 53 2.06 16.82 17.17
N GLY A 54 2.56 16.08 16.19
CA GLY A 54 3.93 15.55 16.16
C GLY A 54 4.18 14.46 17.21
N ASP A 55 3.14 13.87 17.78
CA ASP A 55 3.27 12.77 18.74
C ASP A 55 3.53 11.44 18.03
N ASN A 56 4.40 10.64 18.62
CA ASN A 56 4.65 9.25 18.20
C ASN A 56 3.41 8.35 18.34
N GLN A 57 2.32 8.83 18.93
CA GLN A 57 1.10 8.04 19.09
C GLN A 57 0.47 7.68 17.74
N ALA A 58 0.46 8.60 16.76
CA ALA A 58 -0.03 8.30 15.41
C ALA A 58 0.74 7.11 14.80
N VAL A 59 2.07 7.16 14.86
CA VAL A 59 2.93 6.07 14.37
C VAL A 59 2.68 4.77 15.13
N LYS A 60 2.56 4.83 16.45
CA LYS A 60 2.28 3.64 17.29
C LYS A 60 0.95 2.99 16.94
N LEU A 61 -0.10 3.79 16.72
CA LEU A 61 -1.42 3.31 16.32
C LEU A 61 -1.37 2.66 14.93
N MET A 62 -0.75 3.32 13.95
CA MET A 62 -0.58 2.77 12.62
C MET A 62 0.18 1.43 12.67
N MET A 63 1.27 1.35 13.43
CA MET A 63 2.02 0.12 13.57
C MET A 63 1.22 -1.00 14.25
N LYS A 64 0.38 -0.68 15.24
CA LYS A 64 -0.52 -1.64 15.87
C LYS A 64 -1.53 -2.22 14.88
N TRP A 65 -2.01 -1.44 13.93
CA TRP A 65 -2.96 -1.89 12.90
C TRP A 65 -2.28 -2.55 11.70
N SER A 66 -1.00 -2.24 11.48
CA SER A 66 -0.25 -2.68 10.30
C SER A 66 0.19 -4.14 10.37
N TYR A 67 0.37 -4.70 11.55
CA TYR A 67 0.85 -6.08 11.71
C TYR A 67 -0.22 -7.00 12.28
N GLU A 68 -0.29 -8.23 11.74
CA GLU A 68 -1.12 -9.29 12.35
C GLU A 68 -0.56 -9.64 13.72
N ASN A 69 0.74 -9.91 13.80
CA ASN A 69 1.40 -10.26 15.05
C ASN A 69 2.83 -9.72 15.13
N SER A 70 3.00 -8.56 15.75
CA SER A 70 4.30 -7.91 15.92
C SER A 70 5.29 -8.66 16.81
N LYS A 71 4.86 -9.74 17.49
CA LYS A 71 5.72 -10.55 18.40
C LYS A 71 6.46 -11.67 17.66
N LYS A 72 6.12 -11.98 16.41
CA LYS A 72 6.70 -13.11 15.65
C LYS A 72 8.03 -12.80 14.95
N PHE A 73 8.62 -11.65 15.12
CA PHE A 73 9.83 -11.27 14.39
C PHE A 73 11.12 -11.70 15.10
N ILE A 74 11.92 -12.49 14.39
CA ILE A 74 13.29 -12.84 14.83
C ILE A 74 14.24 -11.69 14.49
N GLY A 75 15.11 -11.29 15.44
CA GLY A 75 16.08 -10.20 15.21
C GLY A 75 15.63 -8.80 15.63
N GLY A 76 14.59 -8.72 16.46
CA GLY A 76 14.07 -7.49 17.03
C GLY A 76 12.76 -7.04 16.40
N ASN A 77 12.00 -6.26 17.15
CA ASN A 77 10.69 -5.79 16.73
C ASN A 77 10.84 -4.70 15.63
N PRO A 78 10.45 -4.96 14.37
CA PRO A 78 10.54 -3.97 13.30
C PRO A 78 9.68 -2.73 13.58
N VAL A 79 8.58 -2.88 14.31
CA VAL A 79 7.73 -1.78 14.78
C VAL A 79 8.53 -0.79 15.62
N GLN A 80 9.33 -1.28 16.56
CA GLN A 80 10.14 -0.41 17.42
C GLN A 80 11.23 0.31 16.62
N LYS A 81 11.83 -0.34 15.63
CA LYS A 81 12.79 0.30 14.73
C LYS A 81 12.15 1.43 13.93
N ILE A 82 10.97 1.19 13.38
CA ILE A 82 10.19 2.21 12.64
C ILE A 82 9.83 3.37 13.56
N ILE A 83 9.30 3.10 14.77
CA ILE A 83 8.97 4.15 15.74
C ILE A 83 10.21 4.99 16.09
N ASN A 84 11.36 4.35 16.30
CA ASN A 84 12.59 5.05 16.64
C ASN A 84 13.12 5.92 15.49
N SER A 85 13.00 5.44 14.24
CA SER A 85 13.40 6.19 13.04
C SER A 85 12.38 7.25 12.61
N SER A 86 11.14 7.18 13.08
CA SER A 86 10.08 8.11 12.70
C SER A 86 10.18 9.50 13.35
N ARG A 87 11.16 9.72 14.24
CA ARG A 87 11.33 11.04 14.89
C ARG A 87 11.54 12.17 13.89
N ASP A 88 12.23 11.89 12.78
CA ASP A 88 12.58 12.87 11.75
C ASP A 88 11.51 13.04 10.67
N ILE A 89 10.47 12.20 10.68
CA ILE A 89 9.42 12.19 9.63
C ILE A 89 8.04 12.56 10.16
N ARG A 90 7.93 13.04 11.39
CA ARG A 90 6.64 13.36 12.02
C ARG A 90 5.82 14.40 11.25
N GLU A 91 6.47 15.46 10.80
CA GLU A 91 5.83 16.50 10.00
C GLU A 91 5.35 15.98 8.65
N ILE A 92 6.08 15.02 8.06
CA ILE A 92 5.74 14.41 6.77
C ILE A 92 4.52 13.49 6.93
N LEU A 93 4.38 12.79 8.06
CA LEU A 93 3.28 11.86 8.29
C LEU A 93 1.91 12.54 8.19
N ALA A 94 1.74 13.70 8.79
CA ALA A 94 0.50 14.46 8.71
C ALA A 94 0.17 14.84 7.26
N ILE A 95 1.17 15.33 6.52
CA ILE A 95 1.03 15.68 5.09
C ILE A 95 0.58 14.46 4.28
N ASP A 96 1.18 13.31 4.50
CA ASP A 96 0.85 12.07 3.78
C ASP A 96 -0.56 11.57 4.10
N LEU A 97 -0.97 11.60 5.38
CA LEU A 97 -2.32 11.20 5.80
C LEU A 97 -3.38 12.14 5.21
N ILE A 98 -3.13 13.45 5.20
CA ILE A 98 -3.99 14.45 4.57
C ILE A 98 -4.07 14.22 3.05
N ALA A 99 -2.95 13.95 2.40
CA ALA A 99 -2.91 13.64 0.97
C ALA A 99 -3.75 12.40 0.63
N CYS A 100 -3.61 11.32 1.41
CA CYS A 100 -4.45 10.12 1.28
C CYS A 100 -5.95 10.44 1.42
N ASN A 101 -6.32 11.19 2.46
CA ASN A 101 -7.71 11.53 2.75
C ASN A 101 -8.32 12.41 1.65
N ASN A 102 -7.54 13.30 1.06
CA ASN A 102 -7.96 14.25 0.04
C ASN A 102 -7.91 13.70 -1.38
N TYR A 103 -7.30 12.54 -1.62
CA TYR A 103 -7.23 11.96 -2.96
C TYR A 103 -8.62 11.52 -3.46
N LYS A 104 -9.10 12.16 -4.52
CA LYS A 104 -10.45 11.93 -5.09
C LYS A 104 -10.43 11.31 -6.50
N ASN A 105 -9.29 11.35 -7.17
CA ASN A 105 -9.17 10.94 -8.57
C ASN A 105 -9.16 9.41 -8.80
N GLY A 106 -9.12 8.60 -7.74
CA GLY A 106 -8.92 7.15 -7.84
C GLY A 106 -9.91 6.43 -8.74
N SER A 107 -11.21 6.80 -8.69
CA SER A 107 -12.24 6.19 -9.51
C SER A 107 -12.07 6.45 -11.01
N GLU A 108 -11.62 7.66 -11.38
CA GLU A 108 -11.36 8.00 -12.78
C GLU A 108 -10.05 7.38 -13.26
N ALA A 109 -9.01 7.39 -12.42
CA ALA A 109 -7.74 6.76 -12.74
C ALA A 109 -7.89 5.26 -13.03
N LEU A 110 -8.74 4.56 -12.29
CA LEU A 110 -9.06 3.15 -12.50
C LEU A 110 -9.55 2.84 -13.93
N LYS A 111 -10.46 3.65 -14.45
CA LYS A 111 -11.05 3.45 -15.77
C LYS A 111 -10.00 3.49 -16.89
N SER A 112 -8.87 4.15 -16.63
CA SER A 112 -7.77 4.27 -17.59
C SER A 112 -6.87 3.03 -17.65
N ILE A 113 -6.90 2.14 -16.64
CA ILE A 113 -5.96 1.01 -16.52
C ILE A 113 -6.27 -0.06 -17.56
N LYS A 114 -5.29 -0.31 -18.43
CA LYS A 114 -5.32 -1.34 -19.48
C LYS A 114 -4.17 -2.33 -19.38
N CYS A 115 -3.11 -2.00 -18.63
CA CYS A 115 -1.96 -2.87 -18.47
C CYS A 115 -2.26 -4.04 -17.53
N PRO A 116 -1.50 -5.13 -17.62
CA PRO A 116 -1.59 -6.23 -16.66
C PRO A 116 -1.38 -5.72 -15.23
N THR A 117 -2.25 -6.13 -14.32
CA THR A 117 -2.26 -5.66 -12.93
C THR A 117 -2.31 -6.83 -11.96
N LEU A 118 -1.46 -6.79 -10.93
CA LEU A 118 -1.48 -7.74 -9.82
C LEU A 118 -1.90 -7.03 -8.54
N PHE A 119 -2.83 -7.64 -7.81
CA PHE A 119 -3.20 -7.24 -6.46
C PHE A 119 -2.69 -8.27 -5.45
N ILE A 120 -2.09 -7.81 -4.36
CA ILE A 120 -1.66 -8.64 -3.23
C ILE A 120 -2.25 -8.04 -1.96
N PHE A 121 -3.03 -8.84 -1.23
CA PHE A 121 -3.67 -8.42 0.02
C PHE A 121 -3.29 -9.36 1.15
N GLY A 122 -3.14 -8.82 2.35
CA GLY A 122 -3.09 -9.58 3.58
C GLY A 122 -4.51 -9.92 4.06
N GLU A 123 -4.74 -11.17 4.44
CA GLU A 123 -6.05 -11.64 4.91
C GLU A 123 -6.51 -10.88 6.16
N LEU A 124 -5.58 -10.51 7.05
CA LEU A 124 -5.82 -9.90 8.35
C LEU A 124 -5.45 -8.40 8.38
N ASP A 125 -5.37 -7.77 7.23
CA ASP A 125 -5.07 -6.33 7.11
C ASP A 125 -6.18 -5.50 7.79
N LYS A 126 -5.79 -4.74 8.82
CA LYS A 126 -6.70 -3.87 9.59
C LYS A 126 -6.71 -2.43 9.08
N MET A 127 -5.74 -2.05 8.23
CA MET A 127 -5.67 -0.71 7.65
C MET A 127 -6.45 -0.63 6.33
N VAL A 128 -6.26 -1.60 5.46
CA VAL A 128 -7.02 -1.72 4.20
C VAL A 128 -7.84 -3.00 4.24
N ASN A 129 -9.13 -2.85 4.52
CA ASN A 129 -10.05 -3.97 4.60
C ASN A 129 -10.05 -4.80 3.32
N LEU A 130 -9.88 -6.13 3.45
CA LEU A 130 -9.77 -7.07 2.33
C LEU A 130 -10.94 -6.96 1.33
N GLU A 131 -12.16 -6.79 1.82
CA GLU A 131 -13.34 -6.68 0.93
C GLU A 131 -13.32 -5.40 0.09
N LYS A 132 -12.80 -4.29 0.64
CA LYS A 132 -12.58 -3.06 -0.14
C LYS A 132 -11.47 -3.26 -1.17
N GLY A 133 -10.42 -4.00 -0.82
CA GLY A 133 -9.35 -4.36 -1.74
C GLY A 133 -9.83 -5.24 -2.88
N LYS A 134 -10.63 -6.26 -2.62
CA LYS A 134 -11.25 -7.12 -3.65
C LYS A 134 -12.12 -6.31 -4.62
N LYS A 135 -12.99 -5.43 -4.10
CA LYS A 135 -13.80 -4.53 -4.93
C LYS A 135 -12.93 -3.63 -5.81
N PHE A 136 -11.78 -3.20 -5.32
CA PHE A 136 -10.81 -2.48 -6.14
C PHE A 136 -10.30 -3.35 -7.31
N ALA A 137 -9.90 -4.59 -7.03
CA ALA A 137 -9.39 -5.51 -8.05
C ALA A 137 -10.43 -5.85 -9.12
N GLU A 138 -11.70 -6.02 -8.75
CA GLU A 138 -12.81 -6.32 -9.65
C GLU A 138 -13.07 -5.22 -10.70
N LEU A 139 -12.66 -3.98 -10.41
CA LEU A 139 -12.82 -2.84 -11.33
C LEU A 139 -11.80 -2.84 -12.47
N ILE A 140 -10.78 -3.71 -12.43
CA ILE A 140 -9.73 -3.79 -13.45
C ILE A 140 -9.80 -5.13 -14.18
N THR A 141 -10.23 -5.12 -15.43
CA THR A 141 -10.51 -6.33 -16.21
C THR A 141 -9.27 -7.24 -16.39
N ASN A 142 -8.08 -6.65 -16.60
CA ASN A 142 -6.83 -7.39 -16.77
C ASN A 142 -6.06 -7.46 -15.45
N SER A 143 -6.70 -8.01 -14.40
CA SER A 143 -6.10 -8.12 -13.09
C SER A 143 -6.02 -9.56 -12.59
N LYS A 144 -5.07 -9.79 -11.67
CA LYS A 144 -4.95 -10.99 -10.85
C LYS A 144 -4.90 -10.59 -9.40
N THR A 145 -5.53 -11.38 -8.54
CA THR A 145 -5.53 -11.14 -7.09
C THR A 145 -4.91 -12.32 -6.37
N HIS A 146 -4.03 -12.02 -5.42
CA HIS A 146 -3.48 -12.98 -4.47
C HIS A 146 -3.72 -12.50 -3.05
N ILE A 147 -4.28 -13.40 -2.21
CA ILE A 147 -4.53 -13.14 -0.79
C ILE A 147 -3.56 -13.99 0.02
N ILE A 148 -2.73 -13.33 0.82
CA ILE A 148 -1.76 -13.98 1.68
C ILE A 148 -2.42 -14.23 3.05
N LYS A 149 -2.48 -15.51 3.43
CA LYS A 149 -3.08 -15.94 4.69
C LYS A 149 -2.24 -15.54 5.90
N GLU A 150 -2.89 -15.33 7.03
CA GLU A 150 -2.23 -14.97 8.30
C GLU A 150 -1.24 -13.82 8.13
N CYS A 151 -1.64 -12.78 7.42
CA CYS A 151 -0.80 -11.64 7.07
C CYS A 151 -1.58 -10.34 7.23
N GLY A 152 -0.96 -9.34 7.84
CA GLY A 152 -1.52 -8.00 8.00
C GLY A 152 -1.17 -7.09 6.81
N HIS A 153 -1.04 -5.80 7.12
CA HIS A 153 -0.77 -4.75 6.13
C HIS A 153 0.68 -4.73 5.62
N MET A 154 1.63 -5.06 6.51
CA MET A 154 3.07 -4.98 6.19
C MET A 154 3.59 -6.29 5.56
N ILE A 155 2.96 -6.66 4.44
CA ILE A 155 3.19 -7.93 3.74
C ILE A 155 4.68 -8.16 3.43
N MET A 156 5.42 -7.11 3.06
CA MET A 156 6.84 -7.18 2.75
C MET A 156 7.72 -7.56 3.96
N PHE A 157 7.20 -7.41 5.17
CA PHE A 157 7.89 -7.83 6.39
C PHE A 157 7.33 -9.14 6.95
N GLU A 158 6.03 -9.37 6.84
CA GLU A 158 5.38 -10.54 7.43
C GLU A 158 5.50 -11.79 6.56
N LYS A 159 5.42 -11.64 5.24
CA LYS A 159 5.40 -12.71 4.24
C LYS A 159 6.22 -12.36 2.99
N ALA A 160 7.41 -11.83 3.20
CA ALA A 160 8.31 -11.33 2.14
C ALA A 160 8.57 -12.33 1.02
N PHE A 161 8.77 -13.61 1.37
CA PHE A 161 9.05 -14.66 0.40
C PHE A 161 7.87 -14.89 -0.54
N GLU A 162 6.67 -15.08 0.01
CA GLU A 162 5.46 -15.33 -0.77
C GLU A 162 5.12 -14.12 -1.66
N MET A 163 5.20 -12.89 -1.11
CA MET A 163 4.99 -11.68 -1.90
C MET A 163 5.95 -11.61 -3.10
N ARG A 164 7.25 -11.84 -2.87
CA ARG A 164 8.28 -11.84 -3.92
C ARG A 164 8.00 -12.89 -4.97
N GLU A 165 7.62 -14.11 -4.57
CA GLU A 165 7.29 -15.20 -5.47
C GLU A 165 6.14 -14.80 -6.39
N LYS A 166 5.02 -14.29 -5.86
CA LYS A 166 3.85 -13.88 -6.65
C LYS A 166 4.14 -12.73 -7.61
N ILE A 167 4.95 -11.76 -7.19
CA ILE A 167 5.42 -10.70 -8.09
C ILE A 167 6.28 -11.29 -9.19
N SER A 168 7.22 -12.18 -8.87
CA SER A 168 8.10 -12.80 -9.85
C SER A 168 7.34 -13.64 -10.87
N GLU A 169 6.36 -14.44 -10.43
CA GLU A 169 5.47 -15.22 -11.32
C GLU A 169 4.67 -14.31 -12.26
N PHE A 170 4.21 -13.18 -11.76
CA PHE A 170 3.45 -12.22 -12.55
C PHE A 170 4.30 -11.54 -13.62
N LEU A 171 5.55 -11.20 -13.32
CA LEU A 171 6.45 -10.48 -14.21
C LEU A 171 7.09 -11.35 -15.29
N LYS A 172 7.11 -12.69 -15.12
CA LYS A 172 7.63 -13.65 -16.12
C LYS A 172 6.70 -13.88 -17.32
N LYS A 173 5.49 -13.35 -17.25
CA LYS A 173 4.47 -13.42 -18.32
C LYS A 173 4.50 -12.17 -19.17
#